data_b3fa70481b6d5d161bf7c0a99a9cb38a
#
_entry.id   b3fa70481b6d5d161bf7c0a99a9cb38a
#
_cell.length_a   1.000
_cell.length_b   1.000
_cell.length_c   1.000
_cell.angle_alpha   90.00
_cell.angle_beta   90.00
_cell.angle_gamma   90.00
#
_symmetry.space_group_name_H-M   'P 1'
#
loop_
_entity.id
_entity.type
_entity.pdbx_description
1 polymer ?
#
loop_
_entity_poly.entity_id
_entity_poly.type
_entity_poly.pdbx_seq_one_letter_code
_entity_poly.pdbx_strand_id
1 'polypeptide(L)'
;ELKMNGGTFGVSQLAREEATAKVGKLTGTRGSINLLHSTLTLTGTDNTISSGLKLVGSGTVALAEGKSLAFDGSNTIGDAIYIDGTRNGTLHITQGTLAFTNQARMEIATLALDSAASTLNAGATRNIVIHSITGDGVLAAQGGQITLDTANPLTWNGTLQGTGTLSKKGAGALTLGSAGNAGFHLDSTSGAIILASESSAYGAMMLNGGGISIFHASSTTRFSGQEGALTLNDATLEMSGTANVLTENASITGTGILRLNA
;
A
#
# COMPACT_ATOMS: atom_id res chain seq x y z
N GLU A 1 13.43 -17.39 20.67
CA GLU A 1 12.89 -17.85 19.39
C GLU A 1 11.52 -18.47 19.60
N LEU A 2 10.56 -18.15 18.75
CA LEU A 2 9.28 -18.83 18.63
C LEU A 2 9.25 -19.54 17.28
N LYS A 3 9.26 -20.87 17.30
CA LYS A 3 9.20 -21.71 16.10
C LYS A 3 7.88 -22.45 16.06
N MET A 4 7.06 -22.16 15.06
CA MET A 4 5.73 -22.74 14.88
C MET A 4 5.73 -23.82 13.79
N ASN A 5 5.64 -25.08 14.21
CA ASN A 5 5.55 -26.24 13.30
C ASN A 5 4.19 -26.97 13.40
N GLY A 6 3.21 -26.30 13.96
CA GLY A 6 1.85 -26.76 14.22
C GLY A 6 1.33 -26.24 15.56
N GLY A 7 0.05 -26.46 15.84
CA GLY A 7 -0.59 -26.03 17.08
C GLY A 7 -0.92 -24.52 17.11
N THR A 8 -1.27 -24.03 18.29
CA THR A 8 -1.64 -22.63 18.51
C THR A 8 -0.79 -22.03 19.61
N PHE A 9 -0.22 -20.84 19.34
CA PHE A 9 0.40 -19.97 20.32
C PHE A 9 -0.54 -18.81 20.65
N GLY A 10 -0.95 -18.67 21.90
CA GLY A 10 -1.79 -17.58 22.37
C GLY A 10 -0.95 -16.50 23.05
N VAL A 11 -1.15 -15.24 22.64
CA VAL A 11 -0.62 -14.08 23.35
C VAL A 11 -1.75 -13.56 24.24
N SER A 12 -1.79 -13.99 25.52
CA SER A 12 -2.84 -13.55 26.43
C SER A 12 -2.29 -13.23 27.82
N GLN A 13 -2.98 -12.33 28.51
CA GLN A 13 -2.87 -12.23 29.97
C GLN A 13 -4.19 -12.65 30.63
N LEU A 14 -4.08 -13.25 31.81
CA LEU A 14 -5.21 -13.71 32.63
C LEU A 14 -6.03 -12.59 33.28
N ALA A 15 -5.69 -11.34 33.10
CA ALA A 15 -6.40 -10.19 33.70
C ALA A 15 -6.37 -8.97 32.79
N ARG A 16 -7.52 -8.52 32.34
CA ARG A 16 -7.98 -7.19 31.90
C ARG A 16 -7.01 -6.13 31.32
N GLU A 17 -5.72 -6.39 31.21
CA GLU A 17 -4.72 -5.50 30.63
C GLU A 17 -4.19 -6.08 29.31
N GLU A 18 -3.91 -5.21 28.36
CA GLU A 18 -3.30 -5.60 27.09
C GLU A 18 -1.95 -6.28 27.31
N ALA A 19 -1.85 -7.56 26.98
CA ALA A 19 -0.60 -8.29 27.11
C ALA A 19 0.38 -7.89 26.00
N THR A 20 1.64 -7.83 26.36
CA THR A 20 2.72 -7.68 25.37
C THR A 20 3.65 -8.88 25.45
N ALA A 21 3.77 -9.64 24.37
CA ALA A 21 4.79 -10.67 24.23
C ALA A 21 5.92 -10.17 23.33
N LYS A 22 7.17 -10.40 23.74
CA LYS A 22 8.35 -10.08 22.92
C LYS A 22 8.97 -11.36 22.39
N VAL A 23 9.21 -11.42 21.09
CA VAL A 23 9.82 -12.56 20.40
C VAL A 23 11.06 -12.07 19.62
N GLY A 24 12.23 -12.62 19.94
CA GLY A 24 13.48 -12.31 19.25
C GLY A 24 13.54 -12.84 17.82
N LYS A 25 12.94 -14.01 17.57
CA LYS A 25 12.82 -14.59 16.22
C LYS A 25 11.53 -15.38 16.14
N LEU A 26 10.73 -15.05 15.15
CA LEU A 26 9.52 -15.78 14.79
C LEU A 26 9.77 -16.54 13.49
N THR A 27 9.58 -17.84 13.49
CA THR A 27 9.56 -18.64 12.27
C THR A 27 8.41 -19.65 12.35
N GLY A 28 7.82 -19.98 11.22
CA GLY A 28 6.75 -20.96 11.24
C GLY A 28 6.31 -21.39 9.87
N THR A 29 6.07 -22.68 9.75
CA THR A 29 5.55 -23.28 8.51
C THR A 29 4.09 -23.70 8.65
N ARG A 30 3.58 -23.83 9.88
CA ARG A 30 2.21 -24.30 10.13
C ARG A 30 1.75 -23.98 11.55
N GLY A 31 0.47 -23.73 11.71
CA GLY A 31 -0.17 -23.46 13.00
C GLY A 31 -0.87 -22.11 13.04
N SER A 32 -1.11 -21.58 14.24
CA SER A 32 -1.69 -20.26 14.41
C SER A 32 -1.10 -19.51 15.59
N ILE A 33 -0.99 -18.19 15.43
CA ILE A 33 -0.68 -17.24 16.50
C ILE A 33 -1.98 -16.46 16.77
N ASN A 34 -2.54 -16.65 17.97
CA ASN A 34 -3.75 -15.96 18.40
C ASN A 34 -3.37 -14.77 19.30
N LEU A 35 -3.65 -13.57 18.84
CA LEU A 35 -3.25 -12.33 19.51
C LEU A 35 -4.11 -11.98 20.73
N LEU A 36 -5.38 -12.43 20.79
CA LEU A 36 -6.25 -12.28 21.97
C LEU A 36 -6.27 -10.86 22.56
N HIS A 37 -6.44 -9.83 21.72
CA HIS A 37 -6.39 -8.39 22.07
C HIS A 37 -5.03 -7.90 22.58
N SER A 38 -3.96 -8.58 22.27
CA SER A 38 -2.63 -8.31 22.80
C SER A 38 -1.64 -7.89 21.72
N THR A 39 -0.46 -7.43 22.14
CA THR A 39 0.63 -7.05 21.23
C THR A 39 1.72 -8.11 21.20
N LEU A 40 2.05 -8.61 20.02
CA LEU A 40 3.23 -9.42 19.74
C LEU A 40 4.31 -8.51 19.16
N THR A 41 5.36 -8.23 19.93
CA THR A 41 6.49 -7.43 19.46
C THR A 41 7.61 -8.33 18.94
N LEU A 42 7.96 -8.17 17.66
CA LEU A 42 9.05 -8.85 17.00
C LEU A 42 10.33 -8.02 17.13
N THR A 43 11.34 -8.56 17.82
CA THR A 43 12.59 -7.87 18.11
C THR A 43 13.79 -8.38 17.31
N GLY A 44 13.59 -9.40 16.48
CA GLY A 44 14.60 -9.94 15.57
C GLY A 44 14.49 -9.39 14.14
N THR A 45 15.50 -9.69 13.32
CA THR A 45 15.58 -9.28 11.91
C THR A 45 15.06 -10.33 10.92
N ASP A 46 15.01 -11.61 11.34
CA ASP A 46 14.70 -12.74 10.45
C ASP A 46 13.36 -13.38 10.82
N ASN A 47 12.34 -12.55 11.06
CA ASN A 47 11.01 -13.06 11.34
C ASN A 47 10.32 -13.46 10.04
N THR A 48 9.75 -14.68 9.99
CA THR A 48 9.09 -15.21 8.80
C THR A 48 7.77 -15.90 9.14
N ILE A 49 6.74 -15.56 8.39
CA ILE A 49 5.43 -16.21 8.42
C ILE A 49 5.20 -16.84 7.05
N SER A 50 5.23 -18.18 6.98
CA SER A 50 4.88 -18.92 5.78
C SER A 50 3.36 -19.12 5.68
N SER A 51 2.87 -19.46 4.50
CA SER A 51 1.42 -19.59 4.20
C SER A 51 0.63 -20.54 5.12
N GLY A 52 1.30 -21.51 5.75
CA GLY A 52 0.70 -22.43 6.72
C GLY A 52 0.62 -21.91 8.16
N LEU A 53 1.27 -20.79 8.48
CA LEU A 53 1.20 -20.13 9.78
C LEU A 53 0.25 -18.93 9.71
N LYS A 54 -0.80 -18.95 10.52
CA LYS A 54 -1.85 -17.92 10.48
C LYS A 54 -1.78 -16.99 11.69
N LEU A 55 -1.99 -15.70 11.46
CA LEU A 55 -2.32 -14.74 12.50
C LEU A 55 -3.84 -14.72 12.68
N VAL A 56 -4.33 -14.90 13.89
CA VAL A 56 -5.75 -14.96 14.20
C VAL A 56 -6.10 -14.13 15.45
N GLY A 57 -7.38 -13.85 15.62
CA GLY A 57 -7.89 -13.02 16.71
C GLY A 57 -7.76 -11.53 16.41
N SER A 58 -7.72 -10.71 17.44
CA SER A 58 -7.54 -9.26 17.37
C SER A 58 -6.29 -8.85 18.12
N GLY A 59 -5.63 -7.77 17.72
CA GLY A 59 -4.43 -7.27 18.38
C GLY A 59 -3.38 -6.75 17.40
N THR A 60 -2.17 -6.53 17.91
CA THR A 60 -1.10 -5.91 17.14
C THR A 60 0.08 -6.86 16.96
N VAL A 61 0.63 -6.92 15.75
CA VAL A 61 1.97 -7.42 15.50
C VAL A 61 2.86 -6.19 15.28
N ALA A 62 3.69 -5.88 16.26
CA ALA A 62 4.58 -4.73 16.24
C ALA A 62 6.01 -5.15 15.86
N LEU A 63 6.63 -4.40 14.95
CA LEU A 63 8.05 -4.52 14.65
C LEU A 63 8.82 -3.55 15.55
N ALA A 64 9.79 -4.04 16.30
CA ALA A 64 10.70 -3.17 17.01
C ALA A 64 11.53 -2.34 16.02
N GLU A 65 12.16 -1.26 16.49
CA GLU A 65 12.86 -0.32 15.65
C GLU A 65 13.90 -1.01 14.73
N GLY A 66 13.81 -0.74 13.43
CA GLY A 66 14.70 -1.30 12.42
C GLY A 66 14.57 -2.81 12.21
N LYS A 67 13.48 -3.44 12.66
CA LYS A 67 13.26 -4.87 12.52
C LYS A 67 12.37 -5.21 11.32
N SER A 68 12.39 -6.46 10.91
CA SER A 68 11.68 -6.93 9.72
C SER A 68 10.78 -8.12 10.01
N LEU A 69 9.75 -8.26 9.17
CA LEU A 69 8.88 -9.42 9.08
C LEU A 69 8.70 -9.77 7.61
N ALA A 70 8.97 -11.03 7.27
CA ALA A 70 8.74 -11.56 5.94
C ALA A 70 7.49 -12.43 5.90
N PHE A 71 6.66 -12.25 4.89
CA PHE A 71 5.61 -13.19 4.49
C PHE A 71 6.10 -13.99 3.29
N ASP A 72 6.19 -15.30 3.46
CA ASP A 72 6.58 -16.25 2.43
C ASP A 72 5.39 -17.13 2.04
N GLY A 73 4.86 -16.89 0.85
CA GLY A 73 3.61 -17.47 0.37
C GLY A 73 2.37 -16.63 0.69
N SER A 74 1.19 -17.15 0.34
CA SER A 74 -0.06 -16.42 0.50
C SER A 74 -0.58 -16.45 1.95
N ASN A 75 -0.86 -15.29 2.49
CA ASN A 75 -1.38 -15.08 3.83
C ASN A 75 -2.56 -14.09 3.82
N THR A 76 -3.42 -14.20 4.83
CA THR A 76 -4.53 -13.25 5.04
C THR A 76 -4.43 -12.66 6.44
N ILE A 77 -4.44 -11.34 6.51
CA ILE A 77 -4.54 -10.58 7.76
C ILE A 77 -6.02 -10.30 8.02
N GLY A 78 -6.54 -10.90 9.08
CA GLY A 78 -7.94 -10.82 9.44
C GLY A 78 -8.34 -9.46 10.03
N ASP A 79 -9.64 -9.26 10.16
CA ASP A 79 -10.21 -8.08 10.84
C ASP A 79 -9.65 -7.95 12.27
N ALA A 80 -9.51 -6.71 12.71
CA ALA A 80 -8.96 -6.35 14.02
C ALA A 80 -7.48 -6.74 14.26
N ILE A 81 -6.73 -7.14 13.24
CA ILE A 81 -5.27 -7.27 13.31
C ILE A 81 -4.62 -6.02 12.73
N TYR A 82 -3.69 -5.45 13.49
CA TYR A 82 -2.85 -4.33 13.08
C TYR A 82 -1.39 -4.78 12.92
N ILE A 83 -0.80 -4.53 11.75
CA ILE A 83 0.65 -4.67 11.54
C ILE A 83 1.28 -3.30 11.72
N ASP A 84 2.08 -3.14 12.77
CA ASP A 84 2.76 -1.89 13.13
C ASP A 84 4.27 -2.01 12.89
N GLY A 85 4.75 -1.29 11.90
CA GLY A 85 6.18 -1.15 11.57
C GLY A 85 6.61 0.31 11.46
N THR A 86 5.93 1.24 12.14
CA THR A 86 6.18 2.69 12.09
C THR A 86 7.59 3.08 12.55
N ARG A 87 8.24 2.26 13.38
CA ARG A 87 9.61 2.49 13.90
C ARG A 87 10.67 1.93 12.96
N ASN A 88 10.74 2.44 11.71
CA ASN A 88 11.68 1.97 10.69
C ASN A 88 11.59 0.46 10.42
N GLY A 89 10.40 -0.13 10.64
CA GLY A 89 10.16 -1.54 10.38
C GLY A 89 10.02 -1.82 8.89
N THR A 90 10.52 -2.98 8.45
CA THR A 90 10.38 -3.45 7.06
C THR A 90 9.49 -4.67 6.99
N LEU A 91 8.48 -4.61 6.14
CA LEU A 91 7.65 -5.75 5.78
C LEU A 91 8.08 -6.26 4.41
N HIS A 92 8.48 -7.52 4.35
CA HIS A 92 8.82 -8.23 3.11
C HIS A 92 7.65 -9.12 2.67
N ILE A 93 7.30 -9.08 1.40
CA ILE A 93 6.51 -10.12 0.75
C ILE A 93 7.44 -10.78 -0.26
N THR A 94 7.96 -11.96 0.08
CA THR A 94 8.97 -12.64 -0.73
C THR A 94 8.35 -13.28 -1.96
N GLN A 95 7.14 -13.81 -1.80
CA GLN A 95 6.31 -14.36 -2.87
C GLN A 95 4.86 -14.51 -2.40
N GLY A 96 3.94 -14.69 -3.35
CA GLY A 96 2.51 -14.88 -3.06
C GLY A 96 1.80 -13.60 -2.64
N THR A 97 0.66 -13.74 -2.01
CA THR A 97 -0.23 -12.62 -1.68
C THR A 97 -0.39 -12.43 -0.19
N LEU A 98 -0.09 -11.23 0.30
CA LEU A 98 -0.54 -10.78 1.61
C LEU A 98 -1.84 -9.99 1.44
N ALA A 99 -2.96 -10.62 1.81
CA ALA A 99 -4.29 -10.03 1.70
C ALA A 99 -4.77 -9.48 3.04
N PHE A 100 -5.48 -8.36 2.99
CA PHE A 100 -6.11 -7.72 4.14
C PHE A 100 -7.63 -7.78 4.03
N THR A 101 -8.31 -8.08 5.14
CA THR A 101 -9.77 -7.95 5.24
C THR A 101 -10.17 -6.51 5.61
N ASN A 102 -11.46 -6.19 5.55
CA ASN A 102 -11.95 -4.81 5.58
C ASN A 102 -11.53 -3.97 6.79
N GLN A 103 -11.33 -4.58 7.95
CA GLN A 103 -10.96 -3.88 9.19
C GLN A 103 -9.50 -4.06 9.59
N ALA A 104 -8.76 -4.87 8.86
CA ALA A 104 -7.33 -5.03 9.09
C ALA A 104 -6.57 -3.73 8.81
N ARG A 105 -5.48 -3.50 9.54
CA ARG A 105 -4.67 -2.28 9.46
C ARG A 105 -3.21 -2.62 9.22
N MET A 106 -2.53 -1.75 8.51
CA MET A 106 -1.08 -1.79 8.38
C MET A 106 -0.55 -0.36 8.32
N GLU A 107 0.49 -0.09 9.08
CA GLU A 107 1.34 1.08 8.89
C GLU A 107 2.79 0.64 8.97
N ILE A 108 3.57 0.88 7.91
CA ILE A 108 4.92 0.34 7.77
C ILE A 108 5.86 1.39 7.19
N ALA A 109 7.06 1.49 7.74
CA ALA A 109 8.09 2.40 7.24
C ALA A 109 8.56 1.97 5.85
N THR A 110 8.79 0.67 5.63
CA THR A 110 9.16 0.16 4.31
C THR A 110 8.39 -1.13 3.98
N LEU A 111 7.75 -1.14 2.82
CA LEU A 111 7.22 -2.35 2.18
C LEU A 111 8.20 -2.80 1.09
N ALA A 112 8.68 -4.03 1.18
CA ALA A 112 9.50 -4.67 0.14
C ALA A 112 8.68 -5.77 -0.56
N LEU A 113 8.43 -5.57 -1.85
CA LEU A 113 7.83 -6.56 -2.74
C LEU A 113 8.97 -7.23 -3.50
N ASP A 114 9.53 -8.30 -2.93
CA ASP A 114 10.83 -8.86 -3.30
C ASP A 114 10.85 -9.55 -4.68
N SER A 115 9.69 -9.74 -5.29
CA SER A 115 9.56 -10.29 -6.65
C SER A 115 8.31 -9.81 -7.35
N ALA A 116 8.25 -9.93 -8.68
CA ALA A 116 7.04 -9.66 -9.46
C ALA A 116 5.84 -10.56 -9.07
N ALA A 117 6.09 -11.70 -8.39
CA ALA A 117 5.06 -12.58 -7.86
C ALA A 117 4.57 -12.17 -6.45
N SER A 118 5.17 -11.14 -5.86
CA SER A 118 4.78 -10.63 -4.53
C SER A 118 3.61 -9.66 -4.67
N THR A 119 2.55 -9.89 -3.93
CA THR A 119 1.35 -9.05 -3.97
C THR A 119 0.94 -8.58 -2.59
N LEU A 120 0.81 -7.27 -2.39
CA LEU A 120 0.02 -6.69 -1.31
C LEU A 120 -1.40 -6.46 -1.83
N ASN A 121 -2.39 -7.13 -1.22
CA ASN A 121 -3.80 -6.94 -1.57
C ASN A 121 -4.55 -6.31 -0.40
N ALA A 122 -4.86 -5.03 -0.53
CA ALA A 122 -5.60 -4.28 0.48
C ALA A 122 -7.08 -4.69 0.56
N GLY A 123 -7.61 -5.47 -0.42
CA GLY A 123 -9.03 -5.79 -0.48
C GLY A 123 -9.88 -4.53 -0.53
N ALA A 124 -10.83 -4.40 0.39
CA ALA A 124 -11.68 -3.21 0.54
C ALA A 124 -11.26 -2.30 1.72
N THR A 125 -10.18 -2.62 2.46
CA THR A 125 -9.72 -1.78 3.57
C THR A 125 -9.14 -0.45 3.09
N ARG A 126 -9.23 0.58 3.92
CA ARG A 126 -8.64 1.91 3.70
C ARG A 126 -7.55 2.23 4.73
N ASN A 127 -7.10 1.24 5.47
CA ASN A 127 -6.18 1.40 6.60
C ASN A 127 -4.77 0.88 6.30
N ILE A 128 -4.34 0.93 5.04
CA ILE A 128 -2.98 0.55 4.63
C ILE A 128 -2.17 1.82 4.38
N VAL A 129 -1.15 2.03 5.20
CA VAL A 129 -0.22 3.17 5.09
C VAL A 129 1.21 2.65 4.93
N ILE A 130 1.90 3.15 3.92
CA ILE A 130 3.26 2.77 3.56
C ILE A 130 4.07 4.05 3.38
N HIS A 131 5.20 4.17 4.07
CA HIS A 131 6.05 5.36 3.97
C HIS A 131 7.15 5.23 2.91
N SER A 132 7.53 4.01 2.55
CA SER A 132 8.44 3.70 1.45
C SER A 132 8.11 2.34 0.86
N ILE A 133 8.30 2.17 -0.46
CA ILE A 133 8.09 0.90 -1.16
C ILE A 133 9.28 0.60 -2.06
N THR A 134 9.66 -0.68 -2.11
CA THR A 134 10.73 -1.19 -2.97
C THR A 134 10.29 -2.46 -3.71
N GLY A 135 11.01 -2.81 -4.78
CA GLY A 135 10.71 -3.99 -5.61
C GLY A 135 9.66 -3.74 -6.68
N ASP A 136 9.37 -4.80 -7.46
CA ASP A 136 8.56 -4.73 -8.69
C ASP A 136 7.26 -5.54 -8.60
N GLY A 137 6.81 -5.84 -7.39
CA GLY A 137 5.59 -6.62 -7.15
C GLY A 137 4.31 -5.87 -7.46
N VAL A 138 3.21 -6.33 -6.86
CA VAL A 138 1.85 -5.85 -7.13
C VAL A 138 1.25 -5.19 -5.89
N LEU A 139 0.71 -3.99 -6.06
CA LEU A 139 -0.27 -3.39 -5.15
C LEU A 139 -1.66 -3.60 -5.71
N ALA A 140 -2.48 -4.36 -4.99
CA ALA A 140 -3.85 -4.67 -5.40
C ALA A 140 -4.86 -4.15 -4.39
N ALA A 141 -6.04 -3.76 -4.87
CA ALA A 141 -7.18 -3.44 -4.02
C ALA A 141 -8.51 -3.69 -4.76
N GLN A 142 -9.58 -3.93 -4.01
CA GLN A 142 -10.94 -4.12 -4.51
C GLN A 142 -11.87 -3.12 -3.80
N GLY A 143 -11.85 -1.87 -4.25
CA GLY A 143 -12.55 -0.77 -3.62
C GLY A 143 -11.86 -0.19 -2.38
N GLY A 144 -10.74 -0.77 -1.96
CA GLY A 144 -9.91 -0.28 -0.85
C GLY A 144 -8.99 0.87 -1.23
N GLN A 145 -8.23 1.34 -0.25
CA GLN A 145 -7.26 2.41 -0.42
C GLN A 145 -5.90 2.01 0.14
N ILE A 146 -4.85 2.26 -0.64
CA ILE A 146 -3.46 2.18 -0.20
C ILE A 146 -2.92 3.61 -0.17
N THR A 147 -2.42 4.02 0.99
CA THR A 147 -1.79 5.33 1.15
C THR A 147 -0.28 5.18 1.07
N LEU A 148 0.35 5.90 0.15
CA LEU A 148 1.80 6.12 0.13
C LEU A 148 2.10 7.50 0.71
N ASP A 149 2.53 7.51 1.97
CA ASP A 149 2.87 8.74 2.71
C ASP A 149 4.38 8.93 2.74
N THR A 150 4.93 9.47 1.66
CA THR A 150 6.38 9.55 1.44
C THR A 150 6.91 10.95 1.68
N ALA A 151 7.89 11.08 2.58
CA ALA A 151 8.59 12.36 2.81
C ALA A 151 9.64 12.66 1.73
N ASN A 152 10.25 11.63 1.15
CA ASN A 152 11.29 11.71 0.14
C ASN A 152 10.77 11.26 -1.24
N PRO A 153 11.38 11.72 -2.35
CA PRO A 153 11.06 11.19 -3.67
C PRO A 153 11.27 9.68 -3.75
N LEU A 154 10.33 9.01 -4.41
CA LEU A 154 10.30 7.56 -4.55
C LEU A 154 9.95 7.18 -5.98
N THR A 155 10.66 6.21 -6.56
CA THR A 155 10.29 5.58 -7.83
C THR A 155 9.88 4.13 -7.57
N TRP A 156 8.72 3.74 -8.09
CA TRP A 156 8.22 2.38 -8.00
C TRP A 156 7.76 1.88 -9.36
N ASN A 157 8.29 0.70 -9.75
CA ASN A 157 8.05 0.10 -11.07
C ASN A 157 7.08 -1.10 -11.02
N GLY A 158 6.52 -1.40 -9.86
CA GLY A 158 5.55 -2.48 -9.71
C GLY A 158 4.19 -2.14 -10.31
N THR A 159 3.26 -3.08 -10.23
CA THR A 159 1.97 -3.02 -10.92
C THR A 159 0.83 -2.69 -9.96
N LEU A 160 -0.09 -1.83 -10.38
CA LEU A 160 -1.38 -1.59 -9.72
C LEU A 160 -2.44 -2.54 -10.29
N GLN A 161 -3.22 -3.23 -9.44
CA GLN A 161 -4.28 -4.16 -9.87
C GLN A 161 -5.60 -3.95 -9.13
N GLY A 162 -6.71 -4.11 -9.85
CA GLY A 162 -8.06 -4.07 -9.28
C GLY A 162 -8.74 -2.71 -9.44
N THR A 163 -9.58 -2.32 -8.47
CA THR A 163 -10.46 -1.13 -8.54
C THR A 163 -10.28 -0.19 -7.35
N GLY A 164 -9.14 -0.26 -6.67
CA GLY A 164 -8.86 0.55 -5.49
C GLY A 164 -8.36 1.95 -5.80
N THR A 165 -7.91 2.62 -4.73
CA THR A 165 -7.31 3.96 -4.80
C THR A 165 -5.89 3.93 -4.25
N LEU A 166 -4.95 4.50 -4.99
CA LEU A 166 -3.64 4.87 -4.50
C LEU A 166 -3.68 6.35 -4.08
N SER A 167 -3.62 6.59 -2.78
CA SER A 167 -3.58 7.95 -2.24
C SER A 167 -2.14 8.34 -1.92
N LYS A 168 -1.66 9.39 -2.56
CA LYS A 168 -0.33 9.94 -2.31
C LYS A 168 -0.41 11.06 -1.28
N LYS A 169 0.36 10.89 -0.19
CA LYS A 169 0.57 11.88 0.87
C LYS A 169 2.06 12.16 1.08
N GLY A 170 2.33 13.12 1.93
CA GLY A 170 3.71 13.56 2.20
C GLY A 170 4.33 14.38 1.07
N ALA A 171 5.43 15.07 1.36
CA ALA A 171 6.04 16.05 0.46
C ALA A 171 6.84 15.43 -0.69
N GLY A 172 7.30 14.18 -0.56
CA GLY A 172 8.09 13.51 -1.60
C GLY A 172 7.25 13.19 -2.84
N ALA A 173 7.85 13.24 -4.02
CA ALA A 173 7.19 12.81 -5.24
C ALA A 173 7.18 11.28 -5.35
N LEU A 174 6.09 10.73 -5.89
CA LEU A 174 5.98 9.32 -6.26
C LEU A 174 6.03 9.17 -7.78
N THR A 175 7.08 8.55 -8.29
CA THR A 175 7.16 8.19 -9.71
C THR A 175 6.64 6.76 -9.91
N LEU A 176 5.61 6.61 -10.74
CA LEU A 176 5.08 5.33 -11.20
C LEU A 176 5.70 5.00 -12.56
N GLY A 177 6.59 4.01 -12.59
CA GLY A 177 7.32 3.61 -13.79
C GLY A 177 6.62 2.54 -14.63
N SER A 178 5.58 1.90 -14.12
CA SER A 178 4.80 0.90 -14.86
C SER A 178 3.52 1.48 -15.44
N ALA A 179 2.95 0.78 -16.43
CA ALA A 179 1.66 1.13 -16.99
C ALA A 179 0.56 1.11 -15.92
N GLY A 180 -0.36 2.06 -16.00
CA GLY A 180 -1.49 2.15 -15.10
C GLY A 180 -2.52 1.06 -15.32
N ASN A 181 -3.49 0.98 -14.42
CA ASN A 181 -4.65 0.09 -14.50
C ASN A 181 -5.93 0.93 -14.54
N ALA A 182 -6.73 0.74 -15.60
CA ALA A 182 -7.95 1.51 -15.84
C ALA A 182 -9.02 1.38 -14.73
N GLY A 183 -8.97 0.35 -13.90
CA GLY A 183 -9.82 0.19 -12.72
C GLY A 183 -9.29 0.89 -11.47
N PHE A 184 -8.03 1.29 -11.44
CA PHE A 184 -7.38 1.88 -10.26
C PHE A 184 -7.46 3.41 -10.31
N HIS A 185 -7.67 4.03 -9.15
CA HIS A 185 -7.78 5.47 -9.01
C HIS A 185 -6.49 6.05 -8.40
N LEU A 186 -6.11 7.25 -8.83
CA LEU A 186 -5.02 8.03 -8.25
C LEU A 186 -5.60 9.22 -7.49
N ASP A 187 -5.16 9.42 -6.26
CA ASP A 187 -5.55 10.55 -5.42
C ASP A 187 -4.28 11.23 -4.87
N SER A 188 -4.03 12.45 -5.33
CA SER A 188 -2.88 13.25 -4.89
C SER A 188 -3.33 14.30 -3.88
N THR A 189 -3.04 14.05 -2.59
CA THR A 189 -3.40 14.95 -1.48
C THR A 189 -2.25 15.85 -1.07
N SER A 190 -1.00 15.45 -1.28
CA SER A 190 0.17 16.30 -1.15
C SER A 190 1.38 15.71 -1.89
N GLY A 191 2.38 16.53 -2.18
CA GLY A 191 3.47 16.14 -3.07
C GLY A 191 2.99 15.93 -4.50
N ALA A 192 3.65 15.08 -5.26
CA ALA A 192 3.28 14.81 -6.65
C ALA A 192 3.24 13.33 -6.97
N ILE A 193 2.34 12.92 -7.86
CA ILE A 193 2.39 11.64 -8.59
C ILE A 193 2.95 11.94 -9.98
N ILE A 194 3.99 11.23 -10.39
CA ILE A 194 4.64 11.34 -11.70
C ILE A 194 4.36 10.07 -12.47
N LEU A 195 3.69 10.18 -13.61
CA LEU A 195 3.41 9.08 -14.53
C LEU A 195 4.52 9.02 -15.57
N ALA A 196 5.45 8.08 -15.42
CA ALA A 196 6.65 7.96 -16.25
C ALA A 196 6.57 6.80 -17.27
N SER A 197 5.50 6.00 -17.27
CA SER A 197 5.29 4.93 -18.25
C SER A 197 4.84 5.48 -19.60
N GLU A 198 5.25 4.83 -20.70
CA GLU A 198 4.91 5.22 -22.08
C GLU A 198 3.39 5.27 -22.36
N SER A 199 2.61 4.49 -21.61
CA SER A 199 1.14 4.51 -21.70
C SER A 199 0.55 4.15 -20.36
N SER A 200 -0.36 4.99 -19.86
CA SER A 200 -1.01 4.78 -18.57
C SER A 200 -2.49 5.05 -18.64
N ALA A 201 -3.29 4.13 -18.11
CA ALA A 201 -4.73 4.29 -18.02
C ALA A 201 -5.18 4.16 -16.55
N TYR A 202 -6.02 5.08 -16.08
CA TYR A 202 -6.55 5.05 -14.71
C TYR A 202 -8.06 5.28 -14.70
N GLY A 203 -8.75 4.71 -13.72
CA GLY A 203 -10.18 4.90 -13.54
C GLY A 203 -10.54 6.34 -13.15
N ALA A 204 -9.82 6.90 -12.18
CA ALA A 204 -9.93 8.33 -11.87
C ALA A 204 -8.56 8.91 -11.50
N MET A 205 -8.40 10.20 -11.77
CA MET A 205 -7.29 11.02 -11.28
C MET A 205 -7.87 12.19 -10.48
N MET A 206 -7.45 12.33 -9.23
CA MET A 206 -7.97 13.32 -8.29
C MET A 206 -6.82 14.18 -7.75
N LEU A 207 -7.01 15.51 -7.81
CA LEU A 207 -6.12 16.50 -7.20
C LEU A 207 -6.81 17.05 -5.96
N ASN A 208 -6.30 16.71 -4.78
CA ASN A 208 -6.84 17.12 -3.48
C ASN A 208 -5.75 17.81 -2.62
N GLY A 209 -4.98 18.72 -3.25
CA GLY A 209 -3.88 19.45 -2.63
C GLY A 209 -2.49 19.09 -3.16
N GLY A 210 -2.35 17.95 -3.83
CA GLY A 210 -1.10 17.53 -4.47
C GLY A 210 -1.08 17.80 -5.98
N GLY A 211 -0.07 17.23 -6.67
CA GLY A 211 0.09 17.35 -8.12
C GLY A 211 0.05 16.00 -8.83
N ILE A 212 -0.27 16.02 -10.12
CA ILE A 212 -0.06 14.90 -11.04
C ILE A 212 0.72 15.41 -12.23
N SER A 213 1.86 14.79 -12.54
CA SER A 213 2.69 15.13 -13.69
C SER A 213 2.69 13.98 -14.69
N ILE A 214 2.42 14.26 -15.94
CA ILE A 214 2.29 13.28 -17.02
C ILE A 214 3.36 13.56 -18.07
N PHE A 215 4.17 12.56 -18.39
CA PHE A 215 5.28 12.63 -19.36
C PHE A 215 5.00 11.87 -20.65
N HIS A 216 3.98 11.02 -20.68
CA HIS A 216 3.61 10.19 -21.84
C HIS A 216 2.09 10.17 -22.00
N ALA A 217 1.61 9.56 -23.08
CA ALA A 217 0.17 9.44 -23.31
C ALA A 217 -0.50 8.71 -22.13
N SER A 218 -1.52 9.33 -21.58
CA SER A 218 -2.28 8.78 -20.45
C SER A 218 -3.77 8.97 -20.66
N SER A 219 -4.58 8.13 -20.03
CA SER A 219 -6.04 8.24 -20.06
C SER A 219 -6.67 8.08 -18.69
N THR A 220 -7.83 8.71 -18.50
CA THR A 220 -8.64 8.55 -17.30
C THR A 220 -10.12 8.62 -17.66
N THR A 221 -10.95 7.84 -16.96
CA THR A 221 -12.41 7.94 -17.13
C THR A 221 -13.02 9.08 -16.32
N ARG A 222 -12.30 9.58 -15.31
CA ARG A 222 -12.74 10.71 -14.50
C ARG A 222 -11.54 11.52 -14.04
N PHE A 223 -11.62 12.84 -14.21
CA PHE A 223 -10.69 13.77 -13.62
C PHE A 223 -11.42 14.73 -12.68
N SER A 224 -10.90 14.92 -11.48
CA SER A 224 -11.41 15.94 -10.56
C SER A 224 -10.24 16.65 -9.89
N GLY A 225 -10.25 17.99 -9.97
CA GLY A 225 -9.28 18.83 -9.30
C GLY A 225 -9.99 19.79 -8.36
N GLN A 226 -9.80 19.65 -7.06
CA GLN A 226 -10.27 20.59 -6.05
C GLN A 226 -9.18 21.59 -5.70
N GLU A 227 -7.95 21.12 -5.60
CA GLU A 227 -6.76 21.93 -5.31
C GLU A 227 -5.52 21.18 -5.84
N GLY A 228 -4.55 21.92 -6.39
CA GLY A 228 -3.29 21.37 -6.88
C GLY A 228 -3.07 21.59 -8.38
N ALA A 229 -2.11 20.87 -8.95
CA ALA A 229 -1.72 21.05 -10.33
C ALA A 229 -1.65 19.74 -11.13
N LEU A 230 -2.26 19.75 -12.32
CA LEU A 230 -2.00 18.79 -13.39
C LEU A 230 -0.94 19.39 -14.31
N THR A 231 0.21 18.73 -14.47
CA THR A 231 1.26 19.17 -15.37
C THR A 231 1.40 18.17 -16.53
N LEU A 232 1.27 18.67 -17.76
CA LEU A 232 1.49 17.91 -18.98
C LEU A 232 2.85 18.26 -19.58
N ASN A 233 3.78 17.33 -19.60
CA ASN A 233 5.14 17.53 -20.11
C ASN A 233 5.24 16.89 -21.49
N ASP A 234 4.86 17.65 -22.53
CA ASP A 234 4.74 17.20 -23.93
C ASP A 234 3.90 15.93 -24.10
N ALA A 235 2.97 15.71 -23.18
CA ALA A 235 2.15 14.52 -23.08
C ALA A 235 0.69 14.79 -23.45
N THR A 236 -0.05 13.73 -23.76
CA THR A 236 -1.49 13.81 -23.98
C THR A 236 -2.22 13.14 -22.83
N LEU A 237 -3.19 13.83 -22.22
CA LEU A 237 -4.16 13.23 -21.33
C LEU A 237 -5.53 13.16 -22.03
N GLU A 238 -6.06 11.95 -22.15
CA GLU A 238 -7.41 11.71 -22.63
C GLU A 238 -8.37 11.48 -21.47
N MET A 239 -9.46 12.24 -21.42
CA MET A 239 -10.53 12.10 -20.43
C MET A 239 -11.80 11.67 -21.14
N SER A 240 -12.28 10.44 -20.84
CA SER A 240 -13.43 9.86 -21.54
C SER A 240 -14.74 9.94 -20.76
N GLY A 241 -14.73 10.36 -19.52
CA GLY A 241 -15.94 10.46 -18.70
C GLY A 241 -16.64 11.82 -18.78
N THR A 242 -17.91 11.83 -18.42
CA THR A 242 -18.75 13.03 -18.41
C THR A 242 -18.68 13.86 -17.11
N ALA A 243 -18.05 13.31 -16.05
CA ALA A 243 -17.97 13.93 -14.73
C ALA A 243 -16.57 14.53 -14.43
N ASN A 244 -15.94 15.12 -15.44
CA ASN A 244 -14.66 15.81 -15.27
C ASN A 244 -14.91 17.21 -14.70
N VAL A 245 -14.25 17.54 -13.58
CA VAL A 245 -14.43 18.80 -12.85
C VAL A 245 -13.08 19.39 -12.47
N LEU A 246 -12.90 20.67 -12.75
CA LEU A 246 -11.76 21.46 -12.26
C LEU A 246 -12.32 22.68 -11.53
N THR A 247 -11.93 22.88 -10.27
CA THR A 247 -12.31 24.06 -9.49
C THR A 247 -11.27 25.18 -9.65
N GLU A 248 -11.60 26.34 -9.14
CA GLU A 248 -10.74 27.55 -9.23
C GLU A 248 -9.36 27.40 -8.56
N ASN A 249 -9.22 26.48 -7.57
CA ASN A 249 -7.98 26.23 -6.85
C ASN A 249 -7.12 25.14 -7.50
N ALA A 250 -7.59 24.53 -8.58
CA ALA A 250 -6.83 23.54 -9.33
C ALA A 250 -6.40 24.12 -10.69
N SER A 251 -5.22 23.75 -11.15
CA SER A 251 -4.65 24.26 -12.40
C SER A 251 -4.20 23.16 -13.33
N ILE A 252 -4.20 23.45 -14.64
CA ILE A 252 -3.57 22.64 -15.67
C ILE A 252 -2.43 23.46 -16.27
N THR A 253 -1.23 22.90 -16.29
CA THR A 253 -0.01 23.58 -16.75
C THR A 253 0.79 22.69 -17.70
N GLY A 254 1.79 23.26 -18.36
CA GLY A 254 2.71 22.53 -19.24
C GLY A 254 2.40 22.72 -20.72
N THR A 255 3.04 21.89 -21.55
CA THR A 255 3.08 22.00 -23.03
C THR A 255 2.30 20.90 -23.76
N GLY A 256 1.61 20.04 -23.01
CA GLY A 256 0.90 18.87 -23.55
C GLY A 256 -0.50 19.17 -24.09
N ILE A 257 -1.23 18.11 -24.42
CA ILE A 257 -2.57 18.14 -24.99
C ILE A 257 -3.55 17.52 -23.99
N LEU A 258 -4.64 18.23 -23.72
CA LEU A 258 -5.79 17.71 -23.02
C LEU A 258 -6.89 17.39 -24.03
N ARG A 259 -7.35 16.12 -24.08
CA ARG A 259 -8.44 15.67 -24.94
C ARG A 259 -9.64 15.28 -24.10
N LEU A 260 -10.79 15.79 -24.48
CA LEU A 260 -12.09 15.37 -23.95
C LEU A 260 -12.74 14.48 -25.00
N ASN A 261 -12.92 13.22 -24.69
CA ASN A 261 -13.62 12.26 -25.52
C ASN A 261 -15.06 12.16 -25.01
N ALA A 262 -16.00 12.49 -25.87
CA ALA A 262 -17.43 12.43 -25.57
C ALA A 262 -17.97 10.98 -25.53
#